data_fab55e8a20b5bfb23781ac7ef54564af
#
_entry.id   fab55e8a20b5bfb23781ac7ef54564af
#
_cell.length_a   1.000
_cell.length_b   1.000
_cell.length_c   1.000
_cell.angle_alpha   90.00
_cell.angle_beta   90.00
_cell.angle_gamma   90.00
#
_symmetry.space_group_name_H-M   'P 1'
#
loop_
_entity.id
_entity.type
_entity.pdbx_description
1 polymer ?
#
loop_
_entity_poly.entity_id
_entity_poly.type
_entity_poly.pdbx_seq_one_letter_code
_entity_poly.pdbx_strand_id
1 'polypeptide(L)'
;MGLTMIRVDATSLDDAQFEKIKPVKLGNSYGVRQGDLVISMGSPAGMVHSSSYGFISYIAKNVQMTDGNARVLYADIKSKADAGTFLFNTEGELVGWATDRYEQDVDTGMKTFMSISDYKGALELLSNGIQVPYLGIEGQEVTSEMEKNGMPSGIYMIAAAAESPAYNAGLQPGDILSGINDIKIEGMKNFQAQVEKLHVGDRITVTVQRNNGKDEYKEIEFEVTVGAR
;
A
#
# COMPACT_ATOMS: atom_id res chain seq x y z
N MET A 1 2.36 -4.81 3.69
CA MET A 1 3.03 -4.63 2.38
C MET A 1 3.51 -5.93 1.74
N GLY A 2 3.93 -6.95 2.49
CA GLY A 2 4.49 -8.20 1.95
C GLY A 2 5.86 -8.01 1.26
N LEU A 3 6.56 -6.93 1.57
CA LEU A 3 7.88 -6.60 1.04
C LEU A 3 8.90 -6.52 2.20
N THR A 4 10.03 -7.19 2.03
CA THR A 4 11.17 -7.11 2.97
C THR A 4 12.38 -6.58 2.24
N MET A 5 13.05 -5.58 2.80
CA MET A 5 14.30 -5.05 2.28
C MET A 5 15.48 -5.64 3.06
N ILE A 6 16.44 -6.20 2.34
CA ILE A 6 17.67 -6.75 2.90
C ILE A 6 18.82 -5.82 2.51
N ARG A 7 19.60 -5.41 3.48
CA ARG A 7 20.83 -4.63 3.26
C ARG A 7 22.03 -5.56 3.36
N VAL A 8 22.87 -5.53 2.32
CA VAL A 8 24.15 -6.26 2.29
C VAL A 8 25.27 -5.23 2.26
N ASP A 9 26.29 -5.41 3.12
CA ASP A 9 27.47 -4.55 3.12
C ASP A 9 28.31 -4.84 1.87
N ALA A 10 28.59 -3.80 1.07
CA ALA A 10 29.37 -3.91 -0.15
C ALA A 10 30.83 -4.34 0.11
N THR A 11 31.36 -4.12 1.31
CA THR A 11 32.70 -4.57 1.69
C THR A 11 32.83 -6.10 1.75
N SER A 12 31.71 -6.83 1.79
CA SER A 12 31.69 -8.30 1.72
C SER A 12 31.81 -8.86 0.31
N LEU A 13 31.79 -7.99 -0.72
CA LEU A 13 31.86 -8.36 -2.13
C LEU A 13 33.24 -8.02 -2.69
N ASP A 14 33.77 -8.87 -3.56
CA ASP A 14 34.93 -8.52 -4.36
C ASP A 14 34.55 -7.59 -5.52
N ASP A 15 35.54 -6.89 -6.10
CA ASP A 15 35.31 -5.93 -7.18
C ASP A 15 34.62 -6.55 -8.38
N ALA A 16 34.95 -7.79 -8.74
CA ALA A 16 34.36 -8.50 -9.87
C ALA A 16 32.90 -8.90 -9.62
N GLN A 17 32.53 -9.15 -8.38
CA GLN A 17 31.14 -9.37 -7.97
C GLN A 17 30.35 -8.07 -7.97
N PHE A 18 30.95 -7.00 -7.43
CA PHE A 18 30.32 -5.68 -7.37
C PHE A 18 30.02 -5.11 -8.75
N GLU A 19 30.95 -5.22 -9.70
CA GLU A 19 30.76 -4.76 -11.10
C GLU A 19 29.61 -5.49 -11.84
N LYS A 20 29.28 -6.70 -11.42
CA LYS A 20 28.16 -7.47 -12.01
C LYS A 20 26.78 -7.04 -11.49
N ILE A 21 26.73 -6.36 -10.34
CA ILE A 21 25.49 -5.90 -9.75
C ILE A 21 24.98 -4.70 -10.54
N LYS A 22 23.82 -4.87 -11.18
CA LYS A 22 23.13 -3.78 -11.86
C LYS A 22 21.81 -3.50 -11.14
N PRO A 23 21.56 -2.24 -10.71
CA PRO A 23 20.30 -1.90 -10.09
C PRO A 23 19.15 -2.06 -11.08
N VAL A 24 18.04 -2.60 -10.61
CA VAL A 24 16.81 -2.62 -11.39
C VAL A 24 16.21 -1.22 -11.45
N LYS A 25 15.71 -0.82 -12.60
CA LYS A 25 14.98 0.44 -12.75
C LYS A 25 13.53 0.24 -12.29
N LEU A 26 13.06 1.13 -11.40
CA LEU A 26 11.65 1.16 -10.99
C LEU A 26 10.83 1.84 -12.08
N GLY A 27 9.91 1.10 -12.66
CA GLY A 27 9.00 1.58 -13.68
C GLY A 27 7.88 2.47 -13.11
N ASN A 28 7.07 2.99 -14.01
CA ASN A 28 5.83 3.71 -13.67
C ASN A 28 4.62 2.78 -13.83
N SER A 29 4.23 2.09 -12.76
CA SER A 29 3.08 1.18 -12.81
C SER A 29 1.73 1.89 -12.97
N TYR A 30 1.66 3.21 -12.83
CA TYR A 30 0.47 3.98 -13.20
C TYR A 30 0.24 4.06 -14.71
N GLY A 31 1.29 3.87 -15.50
CA GLY A 31 1.23 3.80 -16.95
C GLY A 31 0.83 2.43 -17.51
N VAL A 32 0.86 1.39 -16.67
CA VAL A 32 0.46 0.03 -17.08
C VAL A 32 -1.01 -0.02 -17.44
N ARG A 33 -1.33 -0.71 -18.54
CA ARG A 33 -2.69 -0.84 -19.10
C ARG A 33 -3.09 -2.29 -19.27
N GLN A 34 -4.39 -2.55 -19.34
CA GLN A 34 -4.90 -3.85 -19.75
C GLN A 34 -4.42 -4.19 -21.17
N GLY A 35 -3.98 -5.42 -21.37
CA GLY A 35 -3.38 -5.91 -22.61
C GLY A 35 -1.87 -5.70 -22.71
N ASP A 36 -1.23 -4.98 -21.79
CA ASP A 36 0.23 -4.85 -21.78
C ASP A 36 0.89 -6.20 -21.49
N LEU A 37 1.91 -6.54 -22.29
CA LEU A 37 2.77 -7.71 -22.05
C LEU A 37 3.66 -7.45 -20.85
N VAL A 38 3.71 -8.41 -19.93
CA VAL A 38 4.53 -8.36 -18.72
C VAL A 38 5.28 -9.67 -18.53
N ILE A 39 6.41 -9.57 -17.82
CA ILE A 39 7.28 -10.69 -17.52
C ILE A 39 7.40 -10.80 -16.01
N SER A 40 7.12 -11.98 -15.46
CA SER A 40 7.39 -12.28 -14.05
C SER A 40 8.70 -13.04 -13.90
N MET A 41 9.53 -12.61 -12.96
CA MET A 41 10.86 -13.17 -12.70
C MET A 41 11.06 -13.40 -11.21
N GLY A 42 11.84 -14.39 -10.86
CA GLY A 42 12.16 -14.78 -9.50
C GLY A 42 11.77 -16.22 -9.23
N SER A 43 10.54 -16.49 -8.84
CA SER A 43 10.06 -17.86 -8.59
C SER A 43 8.62 -18.10 -9.09
N PRO A 44 8.17 -17.53 -10.23
CA PRO A 44 6.78 -17.65 -10.66
C PRO A 44 6.32 -19.11 -10.87
N ALA A 45 7.22 -20.00 -11.22
CA ALA A 45 6.92 -21.44 -11.38
C ALA A 45 7.15 -22.26 -10.11
N GLY A 46 7.39 -21.63 -8.94
CA GLY A 46 7.80 -22.30 -7.71
C GLY A 46 9.27 -22.76 -7.70
N MET A 47 10.01 -22.38 -8.72
CA MET A 47 11.46 -22.67 -8.86
C MET A 47 12.23 -21.35 -8.86
N VAL A 48 13.27 -21.27 -8.05
CA VAL A 48 14.16 -20.10 -8.00
C VAL A 48 14.78 -19.86 -9.39
N HIS A 49 14.90 -18.59 -9.78
CA HIS A 49 15.39 -18.15 -11.10
C HIS A 49 14.49 -18.54 -12.28
N SER A 50 13.25 -18.91 -12.04
CA SER A 50 12.29 -19.11 -13.12
C SER A 50 11.74 -17.76 -13.62
N SER A 51 11.19 -17.79 -14.83
CA SER A 51 10.45 -16.68 -15.41
C SER A 51 9.17 -17.17 -16.08
N SER A 52 8.20 -16.30 -16.17
CA SER A 52 6.96 -16.51 -16.90
C SER A 52 6.54 -15.20 -17.54
N TYR A 53 5.61 -15.23 -18.47
CA TYR A 53 5.07 -14.03 -19.11
C TYR A 53 3.56 -14.16 -19.29
N GLY A 54 2.92 -13.03 -19.48
CA GLY A 54 1.49 -12.93 -19.70
C GLY A 54 1.08 -11.50 -19.96
N PHE A 55 -0.21 -11.25 -19.92
CA PHE A 55 -0.78 -9.92 -20.14
C PHE A 55 -1.48 -9.41 -18.88
N ILE A 56 -1.50 -8.11 -18.73
CA ILE A 56 -2.35 -7.48 -17.72
C ILE A 56 -3.82 -7.67 -18.12
N SER A 57 -4.53 -8.46 -17.36
CA SER A 57 -5.94 -8.76 -17.62
C SER A 57 -6.88 -7.73 -16.96
N TYR A 58 -6.52 -7.26 -15.76
CA TYR A 58 -7.33 -6.29 -15.01
C TYR A 58 -6.46 -5.45 -14.08
N ILE A 59 -6.92 -4.24 -13.79
CA ILE A 59 -6.28 -3.32 -12.84
C ILE A 59 -7.33 -2.84 -11.84
N ALA A 60 -7.24 -3.33 -10.61
CA ALA A 60 -8.03 -2.82 -9.51
C ALA A 60 -7.37 -1.53 -8.99
N LYS A 61 -8.11 -0.42 -9.07
CA LYS A 61 -7.68 0.88 -8.55
C LYS A 61 -8.34 1.11 -7.19
N ASN A 62 -7.67 1.86 -6.33
CA ASN A 62 -8.20 2.21 -5.00
C ASN A 62 -8.54 0.99 -4.14
N VAL A 63 -7.75 -0.09 -4.25
CA VAL A 63 -7.89 -1.22 -3.34
C VAL A 63 -7.50 -0.78 -1.96
N GLN A 64 -8.41 -0.96 -1.02
CA GLN A 64 -8.23 -0.56 0.36
C GLN A 64 -7.06 -1.29 1.00
N MET A 65 -6.18 -0.51 1.62
CA MET A 65 -5.02 -0.97 2.38
C MET A 65 -5.04 -0.31 3.75
N THR A 66 -4.22 -0.81 4.64
CA THR A 66 -3.96 -0.10 5.89
C THR A 66 -3.20 1.20 5.59
N ASP A 67 -3.71 2.32 6.12
CA ASP A 67 -3.21 3.69 5.93
C ASP A 67 -3.23 4.18 4.49
N GLY A 68 -4.15 3.68 3.67
CA GLY A 68 -4.31 4.19 2.33
C GLY A 68 -4.95 3.23 1.33
N ASN A 69 -4.76 3.53 0.05
CA ASN A 69 -5.17 2.71 -1.08
C ASN A 69 -3.98 2.40 -1.97
N ALA A 70 -4.04 1.28 -2.68
CA ALA A 70 -3.06 0.93 -3.69
C ALA A 70 -3.73 0.33 -4.93
N ARG A 71 -2.95 0.14 -5.99
CA ARG A 71 -3.36 -0.60 -7.19
C ARG A 71 -2.92 -2.05 -7.09
N VAL A 72 -3.78 -2.93 -7.57
CA VAL A 72 -3.47 -4.34 -7.75
C VAL A 72 -3.59 -4.66 -9.24
N LEU A 73 -2.53 -5.22 -9.79
CA LEU A 73 -2.45 -5.64 -11.18
C LEU A 73 -2.77 -7.13 -11.23
N TYR A 74 -3.70 -7.51 -12.08
CA TYR A 74 -4.05 -8.90 -12.35
C TYR A 74 -3.49 -9.30 -13.72
N ALA A 75 -2.63 -10.30 -13.73
CA ALA A 75 -2.03 -10.80 -14.98
C ALA A 75 -2.38 -12.28 -15.19
N ASP A 76 -2.55 -12.69 -16.43
CA ASP A 76 -2.82 -14.08 -16.83
C ASP A 76 -1.54 -14.96 -16.78
N ILE A 77 -0.74 -14.73 -15.76
CA ILE A 77 0.50 -15.45 -15.51
C ILE A 77 0.18 -16.64 -14.60
N LYS A 78 0.45 -17.83 -15.08
CA LYS A 78 0.39 -19.04 -14.25
C LYS A 78 1.55 -19.03 -13.27
N SER A 79 1.26 -18.66 -12.05
CA SER A 79 2.25 -18.64 -10.97
C SER A 79 1.73 -19.43 -9.77
N LYS A 80 2.61 -20.25 -9.19
CA LYS A 80 2.33 -21.00 -7.94
C LYS A 80 3.02 -20.36 -6.73
N ALA A 81 3.91 -19.40 -6.95
CA ALA A 81 4.69 -18.78 -5.89
C ALA A 81 4.37 -17.30 -5.76
N ASP A 82 4.17 -16.87 -4.53
CA ASP A 82 3.83 -15.49 -4.18
C ASP A 82 5.08 -14.72 -3.75
N ALA A 83 5.88 -15.33 -2.88
CA ALA A 83 7.10 -14.72 -2.40
C ALA A 83 8.22 -14.77 -3.44
N GLY A 84 8.97 -13.65 -3.57
CA GLY A 84 10.15 -13.58 -4.42
C GLY A 84 9.85 -13.56 -5.92
N THR A 85 8.65 -13.18 -6.32
CA THR A 85 8.25 -13.00 -7.72
C THR A 85 7.98 -11.53 -8.01
N PHE A 86 8.64 -11.01 -9.03
CA PHE A 86 8.57 -9.60 -9.44
C PHE A 86 8.04 -9.48 -10.86
N LEU A 87 7.29 -8.41 -11.13
CA LEU A 87 6.68 -8.13 -12.41
C LEU A 87 7.42 -7.01 -13.14
N PHE A 88 7.79 -7.26 -14.39
CA PHE A 88 8.52 -6.33 -15.24
C PHE A 88 7.70 -5.99 -16.48
N ASN A 89 7.86 -4.77 -16.98
CA ASN A 89 7.41 -4.41 -18.32
C ASN A 89 8.39 -4.89 -19.41
N THR A 90 8.05 -4.66 -20.65
CA THR A 90 8.90 -5.05 -21.81
C THR A 90 10.20 -4.23 -21.93
N GLU A 91 10.33 -3.14 -21.19
CA GLU A 91 11.54 -2.32 -21.10
C GLU A 91 12.50 -2.79 -19.99
N GLY A 92 12.11 -3.85 -19.26
CA GLY A 92 12.88 -4.41 -18.14
C GLY A 92 12.77 -3.59 -16.86
N GLU A 93 11.76 -2.74 -16.74
CA GLU A 93 11.51 -1.95 -15.53
C GLU A 93 10.58 -2.72 -14.59
N LEU A 94 10.86 -2.66 -13.29
CA LEU A 94 10.05 -3.27 -12.24
C LEU A 94 8.74 -2.48 -12.06
N VAL A 95 7.60 -3.14 -12.30
CA VAL A 95 6.26 -2.53 -12.17
C VAL A 95 5.43 -3.10 -11.02
N GLY A 96 5.86 -4.22 -10.42
CA GLY A 96 5.15 -4.79 -9.27
C GLY A 96 5.81 -6.02 -8.68
N TRP A 97 5.23 -6.56 -7.63
CA TRP A 97 5.62 -7.85 -7.02
C TRP A 97 4.38 -8.67 -6.68
N ALA A 98 4.52 -9.99 -6.74
CA ALA A 98 3.43 -10.93 -6.51
C ALA A 98 2.91 -10.86 -5.06
N THR A 99 1.61 -11.04 -4.91
CA THR A 99 0.92 -11.14 -3.62
C THR A 99 -0.25 -12.11 -3.75
N ASP A 100 -0.56 -12.85 -2.68
CA ASP A 100 -1.75 -13.68 -2.54
C ASP A 100 -2.92 -12.93 -1.86
N ARG A 101 -2.61 -11.82 -1.22
CA ARG A 101 -3.55 -11.10 -0.34
C ARG A 101 -4.86 -10.69 -1.04
N TYR A 102 -4.84 -10.53 -2.35
CA TYR A 102 -5.98 -10.06 -3.16
C TYR A 102 -6.39 -11.07 -4.24
N GLU A 103 -5.95 -12.31 -4.09
CA GLU A 103 -6.47 -13.39 -4.90
C GLU A 103 -7.95 -13.60 -4.57
N GLN A 104 -8.76 -13.81 -5.60
CA GLN A 104 -10.17 -14.16 -5.40
C GLN A 104 -10.26 -15.63 -5.03
N ASP A 105 -11.27 -16.01 -4.23
CA ASP A 105 -11.55 -17.40 -3.85
C ASP A 105 -11.86 -18.32 -5.05
N VAL A 106 -12.09 -17.72 -6.21
CA VAL A 106 -12.30 -18.44 -7.47
C VAL A 106 -10.97 -18.44 -8.24
N ASP A 107 -10.50 -19.63 -8.62
CA ASP A 107 -9.34 -19.79 -9.50
C ASP A 107 -9.65 -19.16 -10.86
N THR A 108 -9.27 -17.91 -11.02
CA THR A 108 -9.42 -17.15 -12.26
C THR A 108 -8.29 -17.42 -13.24
N GLY A 109 -7.26 -18.19 -12.84
CA GLY A 109 -6.02 -18.36 -13.58
C GLY A 109 -5.16 -17.10 -13.66
N MET A 110 -5.54 -16.04 -12.93
CA MET A 110 -4.78 -14.77 -12.87
C MET A 110 -3.98 -14.70 -11.59
N LYS A 111 -2.77 -14.14 -11.68
CA LYS A 111 -1.93 -13.80 -10.52
C LYS A 111 -2.04 -12.33 -10.20
N THR A 112 -2.02 -12.00 -8.91
CA THR A 112 -2.09 -10.64 -8.41
C THR A 112 -0.71 -10.08 -8.09
N PHE A 113 -0.52 -8.80 -8.44
CA PHE A 113 0.72 -8.07 -8.18
C PHE A 113 0.41 -6.71 -7.59
N MET A 114 1.14 -6.36 -6.54
CA MET A 114 1.12 -5.00 -5.99
C MET A 114 1.84 -4.05 -6.94
N SER A 115 1.25 -2.90 -7.19
CA SER A 115 1.81 -1.86 -8.04
C SER A 115 2.98 -1.15 -7.37
N ILE A 116 4.15 -1.10 -8.01
CA ILE A 116 5.37 -0.52 -7.42
C ILE A 116 5.25 0.99 -7.14
N SER A 117 4.49 1.72 -7.98
CA SER A 117 4.41 3.17 -7.87
C SER A 117 3.71 3.65 -6.60
N ASP A 118 2.81 2.86 -6.04
CA ASP A 118 2.12 3.17 -4.77
C ASP A 118 3.04 3.04 -3.55
N TYR A 119 4.21 2.43 -3.71
CA TYR A 119 5.15 2.14 -2.63
C TYR A 119 6.52 2.80 -2.79
N LYS A 120 6.70 3.68 -3.79
CA LYS A 120 7.99 4.34 -4.03
C LYS A 120 8.47 5.12 -2.81
N GLY A 121 7.57 5.85 -2.13
CA GLY A 121 7.91 6.58 -0.90
C GLY A 121 8.36 5.64 0.22
N ALA A 122 7.63 4.55 0.44
CA ALA A 122 8.01 3.54 1.44
C ALA A 122 9.36 2.86 1.10
N LEU A 123 9.61 2.57 -0.17
CA LEU A 123 10.90 2.00 -0.62
C LEU A 123 12.05 2.98 -0.41
N GLU A 124 11.83 4.27 -0.65
CA GLU A 124 12.81 5.32 -0.41
C GLU A 124 13.17 5.42 1.08
N LEU A 125 12.18 5.46 1.96
CA LEU A 125 12.40 5.45 3.40
C LEU A 125 13.20 4.22 3.83
N LEU A 126 12.76 3.03 3.44
CA LEU A 126 13.42 1.77 3.80
C LEU A 126 14.86 1.70 3.27
N SER A 127 15.12 2.18 2.04
CA SER A 127 16.48 2.20 1.47
C SER A 127 17.44 3.10 2.24
N ASN A 128 16.91 4.14 2.86
CA ASN A 128 17.65 5.04 3.75
C ASN A 128 17.71 4.56 5.20
N GLY A 129 17.17 3.37 5.51
CA GLY A 129 17.13 2.83 6.87
C GLY A 129 16.11 3.52 7.77
N ILE A 130 15.16 4.25 7.18
CA ILE A 130 14.09 4.94 7.89
C ILE A 130 12.86 4.03 7.94
N GLN A 131 12.25 3.93 9.09
CA GLN A 131 11.03 3.15 9.27
C GLN A 131 9.83 3.85 8.60
N VAL A 132 8.94 3.07 8.00
CA VAL A 132 7.72 3.58 7.37
C VAL A 132 6.71 3.95 8.46
N PRO A 133 6.15 5.17 8.45
CA PRO A 133 5.14 5.57 9.42
C PRO A 133 3.87 4.71 9.30
N TYR A 134 3.20 4.51 10.42
CA TYR A 134 2.06 3.60 10.54
C TYR A 134 1.06 4.11 11.57
N LEU A 135 -0.20 4.19 11.18
CA LEU A 135 -1.33 4.51 12.07
C LEU A 135 -2.22 3.28 12.30
N GLY A 136 -2.35 2.43 11.31
CA GLY A 136 -3.13 1.20 11.38
C GLY A 136 -4.61 1.39 11.06
N ILE A 137 -4.94 2.38 10.22
CA ILE A 137 -6.30 2.72 9.84
C ILE A 137 -6.67 2.02 8.54
N GLU A 138 -7.78 1.29 8.55
CA GLU A 138 -8.43 0.78 7.34
C GLU A 138 -9.74 1.55 7.14
N GLY A 139 -9.88 2.19 5.98
CA GLY A 139 -11.01 3.04 5.70
C GLY A 139 -11.24 3.30 4.23
N GLN A 140 -12.36 3.93 3.93
CA GLN A 140 -12.71 4.38 2.60
C GLN A 140 -13.10 5.84 2.60
N GLU A 141 -12.91 6.49 1.48
CA GLU A 141 -13.35 7.86 1.30
C GLU A 141 -14.89 7.95 1.38
N VAL A 142 -15.38 8.94 2.12
CA VAL A 142 -16.81 9.24 2.15
C VAL A 142 -17.23 9.73 0.77
N THR A 143 -18.16 9.03 0.14
CA THR A 143 -18.64 9.35 -1.20
C THR A 143 -19.63 10.51 -1.17
N SER A 144 -19.78 11.20 -2.32
CA SER A 144 -20.79 12.27 -2.43
C SER A 144 -22.22 11.80 -2.16
N GLU A 145 -22.52 10.51 -2.31
CA GLU A 145 -23.83 9.95 -1.96
C GLU A 145 -23.97 9.82 -0.45
N MET A 146 -22.92 9.40 0.25
CA MET A 146 -22.88 9.35 1.72
C MET A 146 -22.98 10.74 2.33
N GLU A 147 -22.33 11.76 1.72
CA GLU A 147 -22.44 13.16 2.16
C GLU A 147 -23.86 13.70 2.02
N LYS A 148 -24.57 13.37 0.93
CA LYS A 148 -25.99 13.74 0.75
C LYS A 148 -26.90 13.13 1.80
N ASN A 149 -26.51 12.01 2.39
CA ASN A 149 -27.19 11.35 3.49
C ASN A 149 -26.74 11.86 4.87
N GLY A 150 -26.02 13.00 4.93
CA GLY A 150 -25.64 13.67 6.15
C GLY A 150 -24.30 13.21 6.76
N MET A 151 -23.54 12.39 6.07
CA MET A 151 -22.23 11.96 6.53
C MET A 151 -21.18 13.06 6.28
N PRO A 152 -20.36 13.45 7.26
CA PRO A 152 -19.26 14.40 7.04
C PRO A 152 -18.24 13.88 6.03
N SER A 153 -17.59 14.80 5.29
CA SER A 153 -16.47 14.44 4.41
C SER A 153 -15.26 13.96 5.21
N GLY A 154 -14.50 13.02 4.64
CA GLY A 154 -13.32 12.43 5.28
C GLY A 154 -13.13 10.96 4.93
N ILE A 155 -12.43 10.25 5.82
CA ILE A 155 -12.20 8.82 5.70
C ILE A 155 -13.07 8.07 6.70
N TYR A 156 -14.08 7.35 6.21
CA TYR A 156 -14.89 6.45 7.01
C TYR A 156 -14.05 5.25 7.44
N MET A 157 -13.82 5.11 8.74
CA MET A 157 -13.03 4.02 9.31
C MET A 157 -13.82 2.74 9.33
N ILE A 158 -13.30 1.72 8.66
CA ILE A 158 -13.86 0.37 8.65
C ILE A 158 -13.25 -0.45 9.78
N ALA A 159 -11.94 -0.27 10.03
CA ALA A 159 -11.24 -0.93 11.10
C ALA A 159 -10.02 -0.12 11.56
N ALA A 160 -9.63 -0.33 12.80
CA ALA A 160 -8.28 -0.07 13.30
C ALA A 160 -7.60 -1.43 13.52
N ALA A 161 -6.41 -1.61 12.97
CA ALA A 161 -5.66 -2.85 13.15
C ALA A 161 -5.38 -3.08 14.65
N ALA A 162 -5.47 -4.32 15.10
CA ALA A 162 -5.21 -4.64 16.50
C ALA A 162 -3.82 -4.16 16.92
N GLU A 163 -3.71 -3.61 18.13
CA GLU A 163 -2.48 -3.05 18.71
C GLU A 163 -1.83 -1.91 17.91
N SER A 164 -2.52 -1.38 16.90
CA SER A 164 -2.03 -0.22 16.13
C SER A 164 -2.09 1.08 16.93
N PRO A 165 -1.35 2.12 16.52
CA PRO A 165 -1.47 3.46 17.08
C PRO A 165 -2.91 3.99 17.15
N ALA A 166 -3.66 3.83 16.07
CA ALA A 166 -5.07 4.26 16.00
C ALA A 166 -5.94 3.49 17.00
N TYR A 167 -5.78 2.17 17.08
CA TYR A 167 -6.49 1.32 18.02
C TYR A 167 -6.19 1.72 19.48
N ASN A 168 -4.91 1.88 19.82
CA ASN A 168 -4.46 2.22 21.16
C ASN A 168 -4.89 3.62 21.60
N ALA A 169 -5.05 4.54 20.65
CA ALA A 169 -5.57 5.87 20.92
C ALA A 169 -7.09 5.92 21.13
N GLY A 170 -7.83 4.84 20.76
CA GLY A 170 -9.28 4.74 20.94
C GLY A 170 -10.11 5.14 19.73
N LEU A 171 -9.49 5.19 18.54
CA LEU A 171 -10.24 5.30 17.29
C LEU A 171 -11.02 4.01 17.05
N GLN A 172 -12.22 4.12 16.46
CA GLN A 172 -13.16 3.02 16.35
C GLN A 172 -13.73 2.92 14.93
N PRO A 173 -14.14 1.71 14.49
CA PRO A 173 -14.96 1.57 13.30
C PRO A 173 -16.20 2.47 13.36
N GLY A 174 -16.51 3.15 12.26
CA GLY A 174 -17.58 4.12 12.18
C GLY A 174 -17.17 5.57 12.44
N ASP A 175 -15.96 5.83 12.94
CA ASP A 175 -15.41 7.18 12.97
C ASP A 175 -15.16 7.68 11.55
N ILE A 176 -15.32 8.97 11.34
CA ILE A 176 -14.93 9.62 10.09
C ILE A 176 -13.73 10.51 10.38
N LEU A 177 -12.55 10.11 9.93
CA LEU A 177 -11.33 10.88 10.10
C LEU A 177 -11.40 12.11 9.21
N SER A 178 -11.43 13.28 9.84
CA SER A 178 -11.60 14.58 9.19
C SER A 178 -10.36 15.48 9.28
N GLY A 179 -9.38 15.14 10.13
CA GLY A 179 -8.17 15.93 10.31
C GLY A 179 -6.99 15.15 10.85
N ILE A 180 -5.78 15.60 10.49
CA ILE A 180 -4.51 15.21 11.11
C ILE A 180 -3.76 16.49 11.42
N ASN A 181 -3.49 16.76 12.69
CA ASN A 181 -3.03 18.04 13.19
C ASN A 181 -3.97 19.16 12.70
N ASP A 182 -3.43 20.25 12.18
CA ASP A 182 -4.21 21.37 11.62
C ASP A 182 -4.65 21.17 10.16
N ILE A 183 -4.44 19.98 9.59
CA ILE A 183 -4.69 19.70 8.18
C ILE A 183 -5.97 18.91 8.02
N LYS A 184 -6.94 19.51 7.31
CA LYS A 184 -8.20 18.87 6.97
C LYS A 184 -7.99 17.69 6.02
N ILE A 185 -8.64 16.57 6.30
CA ILE A 185 -8.63 15.36 5.48
C ILE A 185 -9.99 15.23 4.79
N GLU A 186 -10.00 15.41 3.48
CA GLU A 186 -11.21 15.36 2.65
C GLU A 186 -11.32 14.09 1.83
N GLY A 187 -10.21 13.33 1.67
CA GLY A 187 -10.19 12.11 0.87
C GLY A 187 -8.92 11.30 1.06
N MET A 188 -8.92 10.11 0.48
CA MET A 188 -7.87 9.11 0.68
C MET A 188 -6.49 9.59 0.20
N LYS A 189 -6.43 10.30 -0.93
CA LYS A 189 -5.16 10.83 -1.45
C LYS A 189 -4.53 11.86 -0.51
N ASN A 190 -5.36 12.71 0.10
CA ASN A 190 -4.89 13.70 1.06
C ASN A 190 -4.45 13.02 2.36
N PHE A 191 -5.20 12.02 2.84
CA PHE A 191 -4.85 11.21 4.00
C PHE A 191 -3.48 10.53 3.83
N GLN A 192 -3.29 9.77 2.72
CA GLN A 192 -2.01 9.11 2.43
C GLN A 192 -0.84 10.10 2.40
N ALA A 193 -1.01 11.23 1.71
CA ALA A 193 0.02 12.25 1.61
C ALA A 193 0.37 12.89 2.96
N GLN A 194 -0.53 12.91 3.94
CA GLN A 194 -0.21 13.34 5.29
C GLN A 194 0.50 12.25 6.08
N VAL A 195 0.04 10.99 6.00
CA VAL A 195 0.70 9.86 6.68
C VAL A 195 2.16 9.71 6.20
N GLU A 196 2.42 9.85 4.90
CA GLU A 196 3.78 9.77 4.32
C GLU A 196 4.76 10.84 4.84
N LYS A 197 4.25 11.96 5.36
CA LYS A 197 5.08 13.04 5.93
C LYS A 197 5.42 12.84 7.41
N LEU A 198 4.75 11.92 8.07
CA LEU A 198 4.97 11.65 9.48
C LEU A 198 6.26 10.85 9.69
N HIS A 199 6.76 10.90 10.92
CA HIS A 199 7.89 10.10 11.37
C HIS A 199 7.45 9.19 12.52
N VAL A 200 8.07 8.04 12.62
CA VAL A 200 7.84 7.12 13.74
C VAL A 200 8.19 7.81 15.06
N GLY A 201 7.26 7.79 16.00
CA GLY A 201 7.38 8.47 17.29
C GLY A 201 6.77 9.87 17.35
N ASP A 202 6.34 10.44 16.22
CA ASP A 202 5.63 11.72 16.22
C ASP A 202 4.33 11.60 17.04
N ARG A 203 4.02 12.64 17.80
CA ARG A 203 2.70 12.79 18.44
C ARG A 203 1.85 13.71 17.58
N ILE A 204 0.74 13.20 17.13
CA ILE A 204 -0.19 13.90 16.25
C ILE A 204 -1.58 13.94 16.87
N THR A 205 -2.35 14.95 16.53
CA THR A 205 -3.77 15.03 16.83
C THR A 205 -4.55 14.50 15.63
N VAL A 206 -5.36 13.48 15.85
CA VAL A 206 -6.29 12.96 14.84
C VAL A 206 -7.69 13.40 15.20
N THR A 207 -8.31 14.18 14.32
CA THR A 207 -9.67 14.66 14.47
C THR A 207 -10.63 13.73 13.74
N VAL A 208 -11.65 13.26 14.44
CA VAL A 208 -12.70 12.43 13.87
C VAL A 208 -14.08 13.00 14.14
N GLN A 209 -15.04 12.66 13.28
CA GLN A 209 -16.46 12.88 13.49
C GLN A 209 -17.09 11.53 13.86
N ARG A 210 -17.56 11.41 15.10
CA ARG A 210 -18.20 10.18 15.63
C ARG A 210 -19.70 10.36 15.73
N ASN A 211 -20.46 9.43 15.15
CA ASN A 211 -21.92 9.43 15.23
C ASN A 211 -22.36 9.13 16.66
N ASN A 212 -23.26 9.95 17.20
CA ASN A 212 -23.81 9.78 18.56
C ASN A 212 -25.04 8.84 18.64
N GLY A 213 -25.38 8.16 17.55
CA GLY A 213 -26.54 7.26 17.44
C GLY A 213 -27.86 7.98 17.12
N LYS A 214 -27.85 9.29 16.82
CA LYS A 214 -29.01 10.11 16.46
C LYS A 214 -28.79 10.86 15.14
N ASP A 215 -27.96 10.32 14.26
CA ASP A 215 -27.53 10.93 13.00
C ASP A 215 -26.82 12.31 13.17
N GLU A 216 -26.37 12.60 14.39
CA GLU A 216 -25.54 13.76 14.67
C GLU A 216 -24.10 13.33 14.86
N TYR A 217 -23.19 14.03 14.19
CA TYR A 217 -21.75 13.80 14.30
C TYR A 217 -21.15 14.78 15.29
N LYS A 218 -20.33 14.26 16.22
CA LYS A 218 -19.57 15.04 17.18
C LYS A 218 -18.09 14.94 16.85
N GLU A 219 -17.44 16.08 16.81
CA GLU A 219 -15.99 16.16 16.67
C GLU A 219 -15.28 15.71 17.96
N ILE A 220 -14.31 14.84 17.79
CA ILE A 220 -13.46 14.30 18.85
C ILE A 220 -12.03 14.30 18.37
N GLU A 221 -11.12 14.72 19.25
CA GLU A 221 -9.69 14.69 18.98
C GLU A 221 -9.03 13.56 19.79
N PHE A 222 -8.10 12.88 19.14
CA PHE A 222 -7.30 11.83 19.74
C PHE A 222 -5.81 12.13 19.56
N GLU A 223 -5.04 12.03 20.64
CA GLU A 223 -3.58 12.02 20.52
C GLU A 223 -3.11 10.63 20.11
N VAL A 224 -2.41 10.56 18.99
CA VAL A 224 -1.87 9.32 18.42
C VAL A 224 -0.36 9.42 18.32
N THR A 225 0.34 8.42 18.82
CA THR A 225 1.80 8.30 18.60
C THR A 225 2.03 7.42 17.38
N VAL A 226 2.67 7.98 16.35
CA VAL A 226 2.93 7.29 15.09
C VAL A 226 3.83 6.08 15.31
N GLY A 227 3.38 4.91 14.88
CA GLY A 227 4.14 3.66 14.95
C GLY A 227 4.99 3.39 13.72
N ALA A 228 5.70 2.26 13.74
CA ALA A 228 6.43 1.71 12.61
C ALA A 228 5.66 0.55 11.99
N ARG A 229 5.70 0.48 10.65
CA ARG A 229 5.09 -0.63 9.90
C ARG A 229 6.07 -1.77 9.71
#